data_888fd3acaabf8bd4439153a401befd01
#
_entry.id   888fd3acaabf8bd4439153a401befd01
#
_cell.length_a   1.000
_cell.length_b   1.000
_cell.length_c   1.000
_cell.angle_alpha   90.00
_cell.angle_beta   90.00
_cell.angle_gamma   90.00
#
_symmetry.space_group_name_H-M   'P 1'
#
loop_
_entity.id
_entity.type
_entity.pdbx_description
1 polymer ?
#
loop_
_entity_poly.entity_id
_entity_poly.type
_entity_poly.pdbx_seq_one_letter_code
_entity_poly.pdbx_strand_id
1 'polypeptide(L)'
;MALLKKTKTIFYVLISSMGLTTYVNANQQITTAKVENAMTQAFQPLMQKYAVPGMAIGVLYQGKSYEKYYGVQSLADKKSVNKSTLFELGSVSKLFTATAGSYAQSLSKLSLQDHPGKYLPALKNSEINKVTLLQLATYTTGNLPLQFPDQIKTDAQTLKYFQDWKVNQPVGQFRQYSNPSIGLFGEATAKAMNMPFSTLLERVIFPQLQLQHSYVNVPKAQQTNYAFGYDQNNRPIRVNPGPFDAQAYGVKSNLPDLLQFLNLNLNPDQAKASIRPAIQGTHIGYFKMGGMTQALGWETFDYPASLETLLESNSDRVVMQSNPVEKTLVKSGARVFHKTGSTNGFGTYLIYIPAEKFGLVMLMNKRIANAERIKAAYEVLNTLKQTSHP
;
A
#
# COMPACT_ATOMS: atom_id res chain seq x y z
N MET A 1 15.98 96.18 33.19
CA MET A 1 15.25 95.26 34.11
C MET A 1 14.01 94.72 33.36
N ALA A 2 14.11 93.58 32.74
CA ALA A 2 13.01 92.97 31.99
C ALA A 2 12.71 91.59 32.59
N LEU A 3 11.42 91.41 33.06
CA LEU A 3 10.92 90.18 33.63
C LEU A 3 10.52 89.22 32.47
N LEU A 4 11.15 88.06 32.41
CA LEU A 4 10.70 86.97 31.59
C LEU A 4 9.49 86.20 32.23
N LYS A 5 8.30 86.21 31.54
CA LYS A 5 7.21 85.35 31.87
C LYS A 5 7.43 83.98 31.20
N LYS A 6 7.48 82.89 32.00
CA LYS A 6 7.48 81.52 31.53
C LYS A 6 6.07 81.07 31.30
N THR A 7 5.70 80.80 30.05
CA THR A 7 4.45 80.13 29.68
C THR A 7 4.69 78.62 29.68
N LYS A 8 3.92 77.88 30.52
CA LYS A 8 3.90 76.36 30.49
C LYS A 8 2.86 75.91 29.50
N THR A 9 3.34 75.29 28.42
CA THR A 9 2.48 74.58 27.48
C THR A 9 2.28 73.14 28.00
N ILE A 10 1.03 72.76 28.30
CA ILE A 10 0.68 71.39 28.65
C ILE A 10 0.30 70.64 27.39
N PHE A 11 1.11 69.63 27.04
CA PHE A 11 0.80 68.69 25.97
C PHE A 11 -0.07 67.58 26.53
N TYR A 12 -1.30 67.47 26.04
CA TYR A 12 -2.16 66.27 26.24
C TYR A 12 -1.75 65.22 25.21
N VAL A 13 -1.18 64.14 25.67
CA VAL A 13 -0.95 62.94 24.85
C VAL A 13 -2.18 62.09 24.92
N LEU A 14 -3.00 62.09 23.85
CA LEU A 14 -4.04 61.10 23.67
C LEU A 14 -3.42 59.74 23.28
N ILE A 15 -3.42 58.80 24.24
CA ILE A 15 -3.04 57.42 23.97
C ILE A 15 -4.30 56.74 23.41
N SER A 16 -4.40 56.58 22.09
CA SER A 16 -5.36 55.71 21.47
C SER A 16 -4.89 54.27 21.64
N SER A 17 -5.55 53.53 22.52
CA SER A 17 -5.39 52.07 22.65
C SER A 17 -6.01 51.40 21.42
N MET A 18 -5.22 51.20 20.35
CA MET A 18 -5.54 50.23 19.34
C MET A 18 -5.42 48.82 19.95
N GLY A 19 -6.55 48.23 20.29
CA GLY A 19 -6.60 46.82 20.64
C GLY A 19 -6.20 45.98 19.44
N LEU A 20 -4.94 45.52 19.42
CA LEU A 20 -4.53 44.39 18.55
C LEU A 20 -5.26 43.15 19.06
N THR A 21 -6.40 42.82 18.48
CA THR A 21 -6.96 41.47 18.49
C THR A 21 -6.02 40.59 17.72
N THR A 22 -5.06 39.96 18.39
CA THR A 22 -4.30 38.84 17.87
C THR A 22 -5.30 37.70 17.66
N TYR A 23 -5.70 37.49 16.42
CA TYR A 23 -6.30 36.23 16.00
C TYR A 23 -5.24 35.15 16.23
N VAL A 24 -5.25 34.55 17.40
CA VAL A 24 -4.55 33.28 17.65
C VAL A 24 -5.32 32.26 16.82
N ASN A 25 -4.83 31.97 15.63
CA ASN A 25 -5.16 30.75 14.94
C ASN A 25 -4.65 29.60 15.83
N ALA A 26 -5.48 29.18 16.75
CA ALA A 26 -5.32 27.95 17.50
C ALA A 26 -5.50 26.81 16.50
N ASN A 27 -4.44 26.48 15.76
CA ASN A 27 -4.29 25.18 15.13
C ASN A 27 -4.39 24.18 16.29
N GLN A 28 -5.59 23.66 16.58
CA GLN A 28 -5.80 22.64 17.60
C GLN A 28 -4.99 21.42 17.17
N GLN A 29 -3.80 21.32 17.74
CA GLN A 29 -2.92 20.18 17.49
C GLN A 29 -3.64 18.94 17.96
N ILE A 30 -4.03 18.05 17.02
CA ILE A 30 -4.75 16.82 17.33
C ILE A 30 -3.95 16.07 18.40
N THR A 31 -4.62 15.71 19.48
CA THR A 31 -4.02 14.99 20.59
C THR A 31 -3.81 13.52 20.22
N THR A 32 -2.77 12.89 20.77
CA THR A 32 -2.52 11.45 20.63
C THR A 32 -3.76 10.63 20.97
N ALA A 33 -4.41 10.94 22.09
CA ALA A 33 -5.63 10.26 22.54
C ALA A 33 -6.76 10.30 21.50
N LYS A 34 -6.88 11.37 20.73
CA LYS A 34 -7.92 11.51 19.70
C LYS A 34 -7.70 10.58 18.52
N VAL A 35 -6.45 10.48 18.03
CA VAL A 35 -6.10 9.54 16.94
C VAL A 35 -6.29 8.11 17.42
N GLU A 36 -5.81 7.79 18.62
CA GLU A 36 -5.94 6.45 19.19
C GLU A 36 -7.40 6.05 19.45
N ASN A 37 -8.25 7.00 19.86
CA ASN A 37 -9.68 6.75 20.01
C ASN A 37 -10.37 6.51 18.67
N ALA A 38 -10.05 7.29 17.63
CA ALA A 38 -10.57 7.06 16.28
C ALA A 38 -10.20 5.66 15.76
N MET A 39 -8.94 5.24 15.95
CA MET A 39 -8.49 3.89 15.61
C MET A 39 -9.27 2.82 16.39
N THR A 40 -9.45 3.01 17.69
CA THR A 40 -10.13 2.04 18.54
C THR A 40 -11.62 1.91 18.16
N GLN A 41 -12.31 3.03 17.96
CA GLN A 41 -13.74 3.06 17.59
C GLN A 41 -13.99 2.41 16.23
N ALA A 42 -13.11 2.62 15.24
CA ALA A 42 -13.28 2.06 13.90
C ALA A 42 -12.93 0.56 13.83
N PHE A 43 -11.93 0.09 14.57
CA PHE A 43 -11.37 -1.26 14.36
C PHE A 43 -11.72 -2.28 15.45
N GLN A 44 -11.89 -1.88 16.71
CA GLN A 44 -12.23 -2.82 17.78
C GLN A 44 -13.56 -3.54 17.56
N PRO A 45 -14.64 -2.88 17.06
CA PRO A 45 -15.88 -3.56 16.71
C PRO A 45 -15.72 -4.66 15.65
N LEU A 46 -14.78 -4.49 14.71
CA LEU A 46 -14.50 -5.52 13.69
C LEU A 46 -13.90 -6.78 14.33
N MET A 47 -13.02 -6.63 15.32
CA MET A 47 -12.47 -7.80 16.04
C MET A 47 -13.57 -8.61 16.68
N GLN A 48 -14.53 -7.95 17.34
CA GLN A 48 -15.66 -8.61 18.01
C GLN A 48 -16.60 -9.26 17.00
N LYS A 49 -17.04 -8.50 15.99
CA LYS A 49 -18.00 -8.94 14.96
C LYS A 49 -17.52 -10.17 14.20
N TYR A 50 -16.22 -10.22 13.86
CA TYR A 50 -15.63 -11.27 13.02
C TYR A 50 -14.77 -12.27 13.80
N ALA A 51 -14.74 -12.16 15.13
CA ALA A 51 -13.89 -12.97 15.99
C ALA A 51 -12.44 -13.01 15.47
N VAL A 52 -11.86 -11.83 15.22
CA VAL A 52 -10.46 -11.68 14.77
C VAL A 52 -9.55 -11.85 15.97
N PRO A 53 -8.65 -12.88 16.00
CA PRO A 53 -7.85 -13.14 17.19
C PRO A 53 -6.82 -12.07 17.50
N GLY A 54 -6.22 -11.45 16.48
CA GLY A 54 -5.18 -10.43 16.65
C GLY A 54 -5.16 -9.41 15.52
N MET A 55 -4.82 -8.17 15.86
CA MET A 55 -4.78 -7.06 14.93
C MET A 55 -3.71 -6.03 15.33
N ALA A 56 -3.06 -5.43 14.33
CA ALA A 56 -2.18 -4.29 14.49
C ALA A 56 -2.63 -3.15 13.54
N ILE A 57 -2.83 -1.96 14.08
CA ILE A 57 -3.28 -0.77 13.34
C ILE A 57 -2.27 0.33 13.54
N GLY A 58 -1.85 0.97 12.45
CA GLY A 58 -0.98 2.14 12.47
C GLY A 58 -1.56 3.29 11.67
N VAL A 59 -1.41 4.49 12.18
CA VAL A 59 -1.83 5.73 11.51
C VAL A 59 -0.65 6.68 11.45
N LEU A 60 -0.35 7.18 10.26
CA LEU A 60 0.49 8.35 10.04
C LEU A 60 -0.45 9.55 9.88
N TYR A 61 -0.29 10.57 10.71
CA TYR A 61 -1.10 11.77 10.60
C TYR A 61 -0.31 13.01 11.02
N GLN A 62 -0.27 14.00 10.11
CA GLN A 62 0.42 15.26 10.33
C GLN A 62 1.88 15.07 10.81
N GLY A 63 2.60 14.12 10.19
CA GLY A 63 3.99 13.81 10.48
C GLY A 63 4.27 12.99 11.74
N LYS A 64 3.23 12.52 12.43
CA LYS A 64 3.34 11.65 13.60
C LYS A 64 2.83 10.23 13.28
N SER A 65 3.39 9.23 14.00
CA SER A 65 2.99 7.83 13.91
C SER A 65 2.26 7.40 15.19
N TYR A 66 1.17 6.66 15.03
CA TYR A 66 0.34 6.12 16.09
C TYR A 66 0.13 4.64 15.86
N GLU A 67 0.29 3.81 16.89
CA GLU A 67 0.24 2.36 16.78
C GLU A 67 -0.67 1.76 17.84
N LYS A 68 -1.47 0.77 17.46
CA LYS A 68 -2.32 -0.02 18.37
C LYS A 68 -2.18 -1.50 18.04
N TYR A 69 -2.10 -2.30 19.08
CA TYR A 69 -1.94 -3.75 19.01
C TYR A 69 -3.04 -4.41 19.86
N TYR A 70 -3.78 -5.33 19.28
CA TYR A 70 -4.92 -5.97 19.92
C TYR A 70 -4.83 -7.49 19.83
N GLY A 71 -5.27 -8.16 20.87
CA GLY A 71 -5.45 -9.62 20.89
C GLY A 71 -4.14 -10.41 20.77
N VAL A 72 -4.21 -11.57 20.13
CA VAL A 72 -3.14 -12.57 20.13
C VAL A 72 -2.70 -12.95 18.72
N GLN A 73 -1.39 -13.23 18.55
CA GLN A 73 -0.82 -13.74 17.31
C GLN A 73 -1.01 -15.28 17.16
N SER A 74 -1.33 -15.95 18.25
CA SER A 74 -1.61 -17.40 18.31
C SER A 74 -2.68 -17.66 19.37
N LEU A 75 -3.76 -18.34 18.99
CA LEU A 75 -4.80 -18.78 19.95
C LEU A 75 -4.32 -19.88 20.88
N ALA A 76 -3.40 -20.73 20.41
CA ALA A 76 -2.84 -21.82 21.18
C ALA A 76 -1.95 -21.31 22.32
N ASP A 77 -0.99 -20.43 21.98
CA ASP A 77 0.00 -19.93 22.93
C ASP A 77 -0.46 -18.67 23.67
N LYS A 78 -1.59 -18.07 23.24
CA LYS A 78 -2.11 -16.79 23.75
C LYS A 78 -1.08 -15.65 23.74
N LYS A 79 -0.07 -15.75 22.86
CA LYS A 79 0.97 -14.73 22.73
C LYS A 79 0.37 -13.46 22.13
N SER A 80 0.52 -12.34 22.82
CA SER A 80 -0.04 -11.04 22.41
C SER A 80 0.58 -10.55 21.10
N VAL A 81 -0.24 -9.88 20.29
CA VAL A 81 0.23 -9.08 19.14
C VAL A 81 1.05 -7.90 19.66
N ASN A 82 2.19 -7.65 19.05
CA ASN A 82 3.09 -6.56 19.39
C ASN A 82 3.86 -6.07 18.14
N LYS A 83 4.75 -5.09 18.32
CA LYS A 83 5.53 -4.48 17.23
C LYS A 83 6.40 -5.45 16.42
N SER A 84 6.74 -6.62 16.98
CA SER A 84 7.55 -7.64 16.29
C SER A 84 6.69 -8.68 15.58
N THR A 85 5.37 -8.69 15.78
CA THR A 85 4.48 -9.68 15.17
C THR A 85 4.45 -9.56 13.66
N LEU A 86 4.76 -10.66 12.96
CA LEU A 86 4.75 -10.75 11.50
C LEU A 86 3.39 -11.25 11.02
N PHE A 87 2.82 -10.54 10.05
CA PHE A 87 1.57 -10.88 9.37
C PHE A 87 1.83 -11.17 7.90
N GLU A 88 1.06 -12.06 7.30
CA GLU A 88 1.03 -12.24 5.85
C GLU A 88 0.35 -11.05 5.19
N LEU A 89 0.99 -10.48 4.19
CA LEU A 89 0.49 -9.28 3.52
C LEU A 89 -0.49 -9.58 2.39
N GLY A 90 -0.51 -10.83 1.91
CA GLY A 90 -1.29 -11.17 0.73
C GLY A 90 -0.95 -10.23 -0.44
N SER A 91 -1.95 -9.75 -1.15
CA SER A 91 -1.74 -8.91 -2.34
C SER A 91 -1.08 -7.54 -2.10
N VAL A 92 -0.88 -7.12 -0.85
CA VAL A 92 -0.02 -5.96 -0.56
C VAL A 92 1.44 -6.25 -0.93
N SER A 93 1.86 -7.51 -1.02
CA SER A 93 3.17 -7.93 -1.56
C SER A 93 3.45 -7.36 -2.96
N LYS A 94 2.41 -7.18 -3.78
CA LYS A 94 2.52 -6.62 -5.13
C LYS A 94 3.09 -5.19 -5.17
N LEU A 95 2.96 -4.44 -4.08
CA LEU A 95 3.57 -3.13 -3.95
C LEU A 95 5.09 -3.22 -3.95
N PHE A 96 5.64 -4.24 -3.30
CA PHE A 96 7.10 -4.48 -3.30
C PHE A 96 7.58 -4.99 -4.64
N THR A 97 6.78 -5.81 -5.34
CA THR A 97 7.07 -6.25 -6.71
C THR A 97 7.08 -5.07 -7.68
N ALA A 98 6.10 -4.18 -7.56
CA ALA A 98 6.03 -2.94 -8.34
C ALA A 98 7.22 -2.02 -8.04
N THR A 99 7.58 -1.86 -6.76
CA THR A 99 8.75 -1.07 -6.34
C THR A 99 10.04 -1.66 -6.90
N ALA A 100 10.20 -3.00 -6.88
CA ALA A 100 11.37 -3.68 -7.44
C ALA A 100 11.49 -3.47 -8.97
N GLY A 101 10.36 -3.58 -9.69
CA GLY A 101 10.35 -3.31 -11.13
C GLY A 101 10.64 -1.85 -11.46
N SER A 102 10.05 -0.92 -10.72
CA SER A 102 10.33 0.51 -10.84
C SER A 102 11.79 0.85 -10.49
N TYR A 103 12.38 0.15 -9.51
CA TYR A 103 13.80 0.27 -9.17
C TYR A 103 14.70 -0.23 -10.29
N ALA A 104 14.42 -1.39 -10.85
CA ALA A 104 15.17 -1.91 -12.00
C ALA A 104 15.07 -0.95 -13.20
N GLN A 105 13.91 -0.33 -13.43
CA GLN A 105 13.74 0.70 -14.46
C GLN A 105 14.58 1.94 -14.17
N SER A 106 14.60 2.43 -12.93
CA SER A 106 15.40 3.61 -12.56
C SER A 106 16.91 3.40 -12.75
N LEU A 107 17.35 2.13 -12.70
CA LEU A 107 18.72 1.71 -12.99
C LEU A 107 18.95 1.38 -14.48
N SER A 108 17.98 1.60 -15.36
CA SER A 108 18.03 1.23 -16.78
C SER A 108 18.30 -0.27 -17.03
N LYS A 109 17.97 -1.14 -16.04
CA LYS A 109 18.09 -2.59 -16.17
C LYS A 109 16.91 -3.22 -16.93
N LEU A 110 15.74 -2.58 -16.88
CA LEU A 110 14.58 -2.91 -17.69
C LEU A 110 13.85 -1.64 -18.13
N SER A 111 12.99 -1.77 -19.13
CA SER A 111 11.98 -0.78 -19.49
C SER A 111 10.60 -1.40 -19.33
N LEU A 112 9.62 -0.63 -18.83
CA LEU A 112 8.22 -1.08 -18.79
C LEU A 112 7.64 -1.34 -20.19
N GLN A 113 8.30 -0.86 -21.26
CA GLN A 113 7.94 -1.14 -22.65
C GLN A 113 8.61 -2.42 -23.19
N ASP A 114 9.54 -3.01 -22.45
CA ASP A 114 10.13 -4.29 -22.83
C ASP A 114 9.10 -5.42 -22.75
N HIS A 115 9.43 -6.53 -23.42
CA HIS A 115 8.62 -7.75 -23.45
C HIS A 115 9.27 -8.86 -22.62
N PRO A 116 8.50 -9.78 -22.02
CA PRO A 116 9.04 -10.80 -21.11
C PRO A 116 10.11 -11.69 -21.76
N GLY A 117 10.02 -11.99 -23.06
CA GLY A 117 11.00 -12.79 -23.77
C GLY A 117 12.40 -12.18 -23.88
N LYS A 118 12.55 -10.88 -23.57
CA LYS A 118 13.89 -10.25 -23.42
C LYS A 118 14.62 -10.79 -22.21
N TYR A 119 13.92 -11.11 -21.14
CA TYR A 119 14.46 -11.55 -19.84
C TYR A 119 14.32 -13.07 -19.63
N LEU A 120 13.34 -13.66 -20.29
CA LEU A 120 12.99 -15.08 -20.25
C LEU A 120 12.97 -15.62 -21.69
N PRO A 121 14.15 -15.96 -22.28
CA PRO A 121 14.27 -16.30 -23.70
C PRO A 121 13.34 -17.42 -24.17
N ALA A 122 12.98 -18.34 -23.26
CA ALA A 122 12.02 -19.42 -23.54
C ALA A 122 10.61 -18.92 -23.90
N LEU A 123 10.27 -17.65 -23.60
CA LEU A 123 8.99 -17.03 -23.93
C LEU A 123 9.04 -16.21 -25.24
N LYS A 124 10.18 -16.08 -25.89
CA LYS A 124 10.40 -15.17 -27.04
C LYS A 124 9.41 -15.41 -28.20
N ASN A 125 9.06 -16.66 -28.43
CA ASN A 125 8.17 -17.06 -29.53
C ASN A 125 6.75 -17.36 -29.10
N SER A 126 6.36 -17.07 -27.85
CA SER A 126 5.02 -17.28 -27.32
C SER A 126 4.16 -16.01 -27.42
N GLU A 127 2.83 -16.16 -27.33
CA GLU A 127 1.92 -15.01 -27.40
C GLU A 127 2.08 -14.06 -26.23
N ILE A 128 2.47 -14.56 -25.04
CA ILE A 128 2.72 -13.71 -23.89
C ILE A 128 3.85 -12.69 -24.15
N ASN A 129 4.73 -12.95 -25.10
CA ASN A 129 5.77 -12.01 -25.52
C ASN A 129 5.24 -10.81 -26.33
N LYS A 130 3.96 -10.80 -26.73
CA LYS A 130 3.32 -9.63 -27.32
C LYS A 130 2.91 -8.59 -26.25
N VAL A 131 2.89 -9.00 -24.98
CA VAL A 131 2.52 -8.17 -23.82
C VAL A 131 3.77 -7.45 -23.29
N THR A 132 3.65 -6.16 -22.97
CA THR A 132 4.74 -5.41 -22.34
C THR A 132 4.82 -5.66 -20.83
N LEU A 133 5.97 -5.35 -20.21
CA LEU A 133 6.11 -5.41 -18.75
C LEU A 133 5.15 -4.47 -18.04
N LEU A 134 4.82 -3.32 -18.64
CA LEU A 134 3.78 -2.42 -18.11
C LEU A 134 2.42 -3.13 -18.04
N GLN A 135 2.03 -3.80 -19.12
CA GLN A 135 0.74 -4.50 -19.20
C GLN A 135 0.68 -5.69 -18.22
N LEU A 136 1.81 -6.37 -17.99
CA LEU A 136 1.92 -7.37 -16.92
C LEU A 136 1.74 -6.75 -15.54
N ALA A 137 2.40 -5.64 -15.24
CA ALA A 137 2.36 -4.96 -13.95
C ALA A 137 0.99 -4.30 -13.66
N THR A 138 0.19 -4.03 -14.69
CA THR A 138 -1.11 -3.36 -14.62
C THR A 138 -2.30 -4.26 -14.96
N TYR A 139 -2.04 -5.56 -15.16
CA TYR A 139 -3.08 -6.59 -15.41
C TYR A 139 -3.86 -6.39 -16.73
N THR A 140 -3.27 -5.75 -17.73
CA THR A 140 -3.92 -5.47 -19.02
C THR A 140 -3.38 -6.35 -20.15
N THR A 141 -3.23 -7.65 -19.83
CA THR A 141 -2.51 -8.63 -20.64
C THR A 141 -3.35 -9.29 -21.73
N GLY A 142 -4.65 -9.09 -21.75
CA GLY A 142 -5.55 -9.84 -22.64
C GLY A 142 -6.04 -11.16 -22.01
N ASN A 143 -6.33 -11.09 -20.69
CA ASN A 143 -7.08 -12.08 -19.92
C ASN A 143 -6.25 -13.21 -19.27
N LEU A 144 -5.11 -12.89 -18.63
CA LEU A 144 -4.52 -13.82 -17.67
C LEU A 144 -5.45 -13.96 -16.44
N PRO A 145 -5.70 -15.20 -15.92
CA PRO A 145 -6.63 -15.43 -14.83
C PRO A 145 -6.14 -14.88 -13.50
N LEU A 146 -7.03 -14.80 -12.50
CA LEU A 146 -6.69 -14.39 -11.14
C LEU A 146 -5.59 -15.26 -10.52
N GLN A 147 -5.71 -16.59 -10.70
CA GLN A 147 -4.78 -17.59 -10.18
C GLN A 147 -4.31 -18.52 -11.29
N PHE A 148 -3.16 -19.14 -11.11
CA PHE A 148 -2.80 -20.30 -11.92
C PHE A 148 -3.82 -21.42 -11.74
N PRO A 149 -4.08 -22.23 -12.79
CA PRO A 149 -4.79 -23.49 -12.63
C PRO A 149 -4.13 -24.40 -11.58
N ASP A 150 -4.93 -25.18 -10.85
CA ASP A 150 -4.46 -25.96 -9.70
C ASP A 150 -3.36 -26.99 -10.02
N GLN A 151 -3.27 -27.46 -11.26
CA GLN A 151 -2.23 -28.39 -11.72
C GLN A 151 -0.84 -27.75 -11.89
N ILE A 152 -0.75 -26.42 -11.94
CA ILE A 152 0.52 -25.70 -12.08
C ILE A 152 1.17 -25.57 -10.70
N LYS A 153 2.26 -26.32 -10.45
CA LYS A 153 2.94 -26.41 -9.16
C LYS A 153 4.43 -26.12 -9.22
N THR A 154 5.05 -26.32 -10.37
CA THR A 154 6.51 -26.22 -10.55
C THR A 154 6.89 -25.10 -11.50
N ASP A 155 8.15 -24.65 -11.43
CA ASP A 155 8.67 -23.62 -12.34
C ASP A 155 8.57 -24.05 -13.80
N ALA A 156 8.83 -25.33 -14.11
CA ALA A 156 8.71 -25.88 -15.45
C ALA A 156 7.26 -25.82 -15.96
N GLN A 157 6.28 -26.17 -15.13
CA GLN A 157 4.86 -26.06 -15.47
C GLN A 157 4.43 -24.60 -15.63
N THR A 158 4.94 -23.71 -14.79
CA THR A 158 4.70 -22.27 -14.86
C THR A 158 5.23 -21.68 -16.17
N LEU A 159 6.46 -22.04 -16.56
CA LEU A 159 7.03 -21.64 -17.84
C LEU A 159 6.20 -22.16 -19.02
N LYS A 160 5.86 -23.44 -19.01
CA LYS A 160 5.02 -24.09 -20.03
C LYS A 160 3.64 -23.42 -20.14
N TYR A 161 3.03 -23.07 -19.01
CA TYR A 161 1.75 -22.35 -18.99
C TYR A 161 1.82 -21.04 -19.78
N PHE A 162 2.87 -20.23 -19.59
CA PHE A 162 3.04 -19.00 -20.36
C PHE A 162 3.41 -19.22 -21.83
N GLN A 163 4.15 -20.30 -22.13
CA GLN A 163 4.44 -20.66 -23.53
C GLN A 163 3.17 -21.02 -24.31
N ASP A 164 2.23 -21.71 -23.65
CA ASP A 164 0.98 -22.18 -24.25
C ASP A 164 -0.15 -21.16 -24.19
N TRP A 165 -0.02 -20.13 -23.32
CA TRP A 165 -1.06 -19.14 -23.11
C TRP A 165 -1.41 -18.40 -24.41
N LYS A 166 -2.73 -18.18 -24.62
CA LYS A 166 -3.28 -17.47 -25.79
C LYS A 166 -3.99 -16.21 -25.37
N VAL A 167 -3.72 -15.13 -26.10
CA VAL A 167 -4.50 -13.89 -25.99
C VAL A 167 -5.92 -14.12 -26.44
N ASN A 168 -6.91 -13.80 -25.62
CA ASN A 168 -8.33 -13.94 -25.96
C ASN A 168 -9.11 -12.63 -25.83
N GLN A 169 -8.45 -11.54 -25.44
CA GLN A 169 -8.99 -10.17 -25.43
C GLN A 169 -7.90 -9.18 -25.89
N PRO A 170 -8.30 -8.03 -26.47
CA PRO A 170 -7.33 -7.02 -26.89
C PRO A 170 -6.43 -6.55 -25.74
N VAL A 171 -5.11 -6.70 -25.93
CA VAL A 171 -4.08 -6.29 -24.95
C VAL A 171 -4.15 -4.79 -24.71
N GLY A 172 -4.15 -4.36 -23.45
CA GLY A 172 -4.20 -2.95 -23.06
C GLY A 172 -5.58 -2.32 -23.04
N GLN A 173 -6.65 -3.07 -23.38
CA GLN A 173 -8.03 -2.54 -23.39
C GLN A 173 -8.90 -3.06 -22.24
N PHE A 174 -8.49 -4.15 -21.60
CA PHE A 174 -9.20 -4.74 -20.47
C PHE A 174 -8.23 -5.02 -19.32
N ARG A 175 -8.65 -4.74 -18.09
CA ARG A 175 -7.96 -5.09 -16.86
C ARG A 175 -8.63 -6.32 -16.24
N GLN A 176 -7.85 -7.35 -16.02
CA GLN A 176 -8.23 -8.49 -15.20
C GLN A 176 -7.16 -8.72 -14.13
N TYR A 177 -7.54 -8.55 -12.86
CA TYR A 177 -6.60 -8.71 -11.76
C TYR A 177 -6.02 -10.13 -11.73
N SER A 178 -4.69 -10.26 -11.70
CA SER A 178 -4.01 -11.52 -12.00
C SER A 178 -2.70 -11.68 -11.22
N ASN A 179 -2.59 -12.78 -10.44
CA ASN A 179 -1.34 -13.19 -9.81
C ASN A 179 -0.30 -13.70 -10.84
N PRO A 180 -0.68 -14.51 -11.86
CA PRO A 180 0.24 -14.85 -12.95
C PRO A 180 0.84 -13.63 -13.66
N SER A 181 0.04 -12.59 -13.89
CA SER A 181 0.47 -11.36 -14.56
C SER A 181 1.58 -10.64 -13.80
N ILE A 182 1.32 -10.25 -12.56
CA ILE A 182 2.31 -9.56 -11.72
C ILE A 182 3.47 -10.47 -11.35
N GLY A 183 3.22 -11.77 -11.26
CA GLY A 183 4.24 -12.78 -11.03
C GLY A 183 5.28 -12.82 -12.14
N LEU A 184 4.83 -12.86 -13.40
CA LEU A 184 5.73 -12.83 -14.56
C LEU A 184 6.49 -11.49 -14.67
N PHE A 185 5.85 -10.37 -14.33
CA PHE A 185 6.52 -9.07 -14.21
C PHE A 185 7.65 -9.12 -13.17
N GLY A 186 7.37 -9.67 -11.97
CA GLY A 186 8.38 -9.82 -10.93
C GLY A 186 9.51 -10.76 -11.31
N GLU A 187 9.22 -11.85 -12.02
CA GLU A 187 10.26 -12.78 -12.50
C GLU A 187 11.12 -12.14 -13.58
N ALA A 188 10.54 -11.41 -14.54
CA ALA A 188 11.30 -10.64 -15.52
C ALA A 188 12.18 -9.58 -14.84
N THR A 189 11.67 -8.94 -13.78
CA THR A 189 12.45 -7.99 -12.96
C THR A 189 13.64 -8.67 -12.27
N ALA A 190 13.44 -9.85 -11.68
CA ALA A 190 14.50 -10.62 -11.05
C ALA A 190 15.60 -11.00 -12.04
N LYS A 191 15.22 -11.44 -13.25
CA LYS A 191 16.17 -11.74 -14.34
C LYS A 191 16.92 -10.49 -14.80
N ALA A 192 16.23 -9.34 -14.94
CA ALA A 192 16.87 -8.06 -15.28
C ALA A 192 17.91 -7.64 -14.23
N MET A 193 17.66 -7.94 -12.96
CA MET A 193 18.55 -7.66 -11.82
C MET A 193 19.58 -8.77 -11.56
N ASN A 194 19.55 -9.84 -12.35
CA ASN A 194 20.47 -10.99 -12.28
C ASN A 194 20.52 -11.63 -10.88
N MET A 195 19.38 -11.80 -10.22
CA MET A 195 19.27 -12.47 -8.93
C MET A 195 17.87 -13.07 -8.70
N PRO A 196 17.71 -14.07 -7.81
CA PRO A 196 16.39 -14.58 -7.44
C PRO A 196 15.50 -13.48 -6.86
N PHE A 197 14.19 -13.55 -7.11
CA PHE A 197 13.25 -12.50 -6.70
C PHE A 197 13.22 -12.28 -5.17
N SER A 198 13.22 -13.35 -4.38
CA SER A 198 13.30 -13.25 -2.91
C SER A 198 14.57 -12.55 -2.45
N THR A 199 15.71 -12.86 -3.09
CA THR A 199 16.99 -12.18 -2.82
C THR A 199 16.92 -10.70 -3.19
N LEU A 200 16.30 -10.35 -4.32
CA LEU A 200 16.08 -8.96 -4.72
C LEU A 200 15.30 -8.18 -3.68
N LEU A 201 14.20 -8.75 -3.18
CA LEU A 201 13.44 -8.09 -2.12
C LEU A 201 14.23 -7.99 -0.80
N GLU A 202 14.76 -9.11 -0.31
CA GLU A 202 15.33 -9.19 1.04
C GLU A 202 16.73 -8.53 1.15
N ARG A 203 17.51 -8.55 0.06
CA ARG A 203 18.89 -8.02 0.07
C ARG A 203 19.01 -6.63 -0.53
N VAL A 204 18.05 -6.20 -1.36
CA VAL A 204 18.12 -4.91 -2.04
C VAL A 204 16.96 -4.00 -1.66
N ILE A 205 15.72 -4.40 -1.95
CA ILE A 205 14.55 -3.50 -1.84
C ILE A 205 14.22 -3.18 -0.39
N PHE A 206 14.07 -4.18 0.49
CA PHE A 206 13.74 -3.94 1.89
C PHE A 206 14.80 -3.10 2.61
N PRO A 207 16.12 -3.34 2.46
CA PRO A 207 17.14 -2.46 3.04
C PRO A 207 17.15 -1.05 2.48
N GLN A 208 16.86 -0.86 1.19
CA GLN A 208 16.72 0.48 0.59
C GLN A 208 15.54 1.24 1.17
N LEU A 209 14.43 0.56 1.43
CA LEU A 209 13.23 1.08 2.08
C LEU A 209 13.35 1.16 3.61
N GLN A 210 14.48 0.71 4.19
CA GLN A 210 14.75 0.66 5.64
C GLN A 210 13.78 -0.27 6.39
N LEU A 211 13.32 -1.35 5.76
CA LEU A 211 12.48 -2.38 6.37
C LEU A 211 13.37 -3.46 6.97
N GLN A 212 13.22 -3.71 8.27
CA GLN A 212 14.11 -4.62 9.02
C GLN A 212 13.47 -5.98 9.32
N HIS A 213 12.15 -6.05 9.26
CA HIS A 213 11.35 -7.22 9.62
C HIS A 213 10.34 -7.59 8.52
N SER A 214 10.75 -7.39 7.27
CA SER A 214 9.97 -7.79 6.09
C SER A 214 10.68 -8.95 5.40
N TYR A 215 9.94 -10.02 5.08
CA TYR A 215 10.50 -11.28 4.61
C TYR A 215 9.62 -11.91 3.54
N VAL A 216 10.23 -12.50 2.53
CA VAL A 216 9.62 -13.53 1.68
C VAL A 216 9.69 -14.86 2.43
N ASN A 217 10.88 -15.17 2.98
CA ASN A 217 11.14 -16.37 3.77
C ASN A 217 11.47 -15.99 5.21
N VAL A 218 10.52 -16.18 6.12
CA VAL A 218 10.72 -15.83 7.54
C VAL A 218 11.88 -16.65 8.14
N PRO A 219 12.97 -16.01 8.59
CA PRO A 219 14.11 -16.70 9.17
C PRO A 219 13.73 -17.50 10.41
N LYS A 220 14.46 -18.59 10.70
CA LYS A 220 14.22 -19.44 11.88
C LYS A 220 14.15 -18.62 13.19
N ALA A 221 15.02 -17.65 13.36
CA ALA A 221 15.03 -16.75 14.53
C ALA A 221 13.78 -15.87 14.67
N GLN A 222 13.00 -15.68 13.60
CA GLN A 222 11.79 -14.86 13.59
C GLN A 222 10.49 -15.68 13.57
N GLN A 223 10.57 -17.01 13.52
CA GLN A 223 9.40 -17.90 13.46
C GLN A 223 8.46 -17.73 14.66
N THR A 224 8.98 -17.42 15.85
CA THR A 224 8.19 -17.16 17.05
C THR A 224 7.40 -15.85 17.01
N ASN A 225 7.74 -14.94 16.09
CA ASN A 225 7.04 -13.68 15.84
C ASN A 225 6.05 -13.81 14.68
N TYR A 226 6.12 -14.89 13.89
CA TYR A 226 5.22 -15.11 12.77
C TYR A 226 3.87 -15.64 13.26
N ALA A 227 2.85 -14.79 13.21
CA ALA A 227 1.50 -15.11 13.65
C ALA A 227 0.92 -16.32 12.90
N PHE A 228 -0.01 -17.02 13.53
CA PHE A 228 -0.93 -17.88 12.82
C PHE A 228 -2.11 -17.08 12.31
N GLY A 229 -2.47 -17.27 11.06
CA GLY A 229 -3.73 -16.86 10.51
C GLY A 229 -4.82 -17.85 10.89
N TYR A 230 -6.08 -17.43 10.79
CA TYR A 230 -7.22 -18.25 11.14
C TYR A 230 -8.26 -18.25 10.03
N ASP A 231 -8.74 -19.44 9.67
CA ASP A 231 -9.87 -19.58 8.75
C ASP A 231 -11.21 -19.23 9.43
N GLN A 232 -12.32 -19.38 8.74
CA GLN A 232 -13.65 -19.04 9.26
C GLN A 232 -14.04 -19.92 10.47
N ASN A 233 -13.45 -21.12 10.60
CA ASN A 233 -13.66 -22.05 11.69
C ASN A 233 -12.62 -21.91 12.82
N ASN A 234 -11.84 -20.84 12.83
CA ASN A 234 -10.72 -20.60 13.75
C ASN A 234 -9.64 -21.68 13.73
N ARG A 235 -9.47 -22.41 12.63
CA ARG A 235 -8.35 -23.33 12.45
C ARG A 235 -7.10 -22.54 12.04
N PRO A 236 -5.93 -22.82 12.65
CA PRO A 236 -4.69 -22.12 12.31
C PRO A 236 -4.27 -22.47 10.87
N ILE A 237 -3.88 -21.43 10.12
CA ILE A 237 -3.45 -21.56 8.73
C ILE A 237 -2.34 -20.55 8.42
N ARG A 238 -1.43 -20.93 7.56
CA ARG A 238 -0.45 -20.04 6.91
C ARG A 238 -0.49 -20.27 5.42
N VAL A 239 -0.03 -19.28 4.66
CA VAL A 239 0.00 -19.36 3.20
C VAL A 239 0.88 -20.54 2.76
N ASN A 240 0.37 -21.35 1.83
CA ASN A 240 1.16 -22.37 1.17
C ASN A 240 1.95 -21.76 0.02
N PRO A 241 3.24 -22.13 -0.14
CA PRO A 241 4.01 -21.75 -1.32
C PRO A 241 3.32 -22.20 -2.62
N GLY A 242 3.45 -21.39 -3.65
CA GLY A 242 2.91 -21.69 -4.97
C GLY A 242 3.65 -20.91 -6.06
N PRO A 243 3.36 -21.15 -7.34
CA PRO A 243 4.01 -20.43 -8.42
C PRO A 243 3.87 -18.91 -8.27
N PHE A 244 4.99 -18.22 -8.26
CA PHE A 244 5.08 -16.76 -8.09
C PHE A 244 4.46 -16.23 -6.78
N ASP A 245 4.40 -17.04 -5.74
CA ASP A 245 3.94 -16.60 -4.42
C ASP A 245 4.72 -15.39 -3.89
N ALA A 246 6.05 -15.43 -3.98
CA ALA A 246 6.93 -14.34 -3.56
C ALA A 246 6.56 -13.01 -4.25
N GLN A 247 6.28 -13.07 -5.55
CA GLN A 247 5.95 -11.91 -6.38
C GLN A 247 4.52 -11.40 -6.14
N ALA A 248 3.58 -12.30 -5.84
CA ALA A 248 2.17 -11.97 -5.86
C ALA A 248 1.54 -11.75 -4.48
N TYR A 249 1.92 -12.53 -3.44
CA TYR A 249 1.24 -12.52 -2.14
C TYR A 249 2.09 -13.02 -0.94
N GLY A 250 3.35 -13.37 -1.15
CA GLY A 250 4.15 -14.14 -0.21
C GLY A 250 4.95 -13.32 0.82
N VAL A 251 4.89 -11.99 0.83
CA VAL A 251 5.62 -11.18 1.81
C VAL A 251 4.94 -11.24 3.18
N LYS A 252 5.77 -11.33 4.23
CA LYS A 252 5.39 -11.19 5.64
C LYS A 252 6.09 -9.96 6.20
N SER A 253 5.38 -9.17 7.01
CA SER A 253 5.94 -7.96 7.60
C SER A 253 5.24 -7.62 8.92
N ASN A 254 5.78 -6.66 9.65
CA ASN A 254 5.20 -6.11 10.85
C ASN A 254 4.64 -4.70 10.64
N LEU A 255 3.94 -4.17 11.64
CA LEU A 255 3.36 -2.84 11.57
C LEU A 255 4.40 -1.73 11.42
N PRO A 256 5.51 -1.68 12.19
CA PRO A 256 6.52 -0.63 12.04
C PRO A 256 7.13 -0.53 10.64
N ASP A 257 7.46 -1.68 10.02
CA ASP A 257 8.01 -1.70 8.65
C ASP A 257 6.99 -1.16 7.62
N LEU A 258 5.71 -1.53 7.76
CA LEU A 258 4.68 -1.04 6.84
C LEU A 258 4.36 0.45 7.04
N LEU A 259 4.45 0.97 8.27
CA LEU A 259 4.35 2.40 8.52
C LEU A 259 5.55 3.14 7.92
N GLN A 260 6.76 2.59 8.02
CA GLN A 260 7.94 3.11 7.34
C GLN A 260 7.76 3.12 5.81
N PHE A 261 7.30 2.01 5.24
CA PHE A 261 6.99 1.93 3.80
C PHE A 261 5.96 2.98 3.38
N LEU A 262 4.89 3.12 4.16
CA LEU A 262 3.83 4.09 3.88
C LEU A 262 4.32 5.53 4.03
N ASN A 263 5.16 5.83 5.04
CA ASN A 263 5.77 7.13 5.22
C ASN A 263 6.66 7.53 4.02
N LEU A 264 7.43 6.59 3.47
CA LEU A 264 8.24 6.84 2.28
C LEU A 264 7.39 7.06 1.02
N ASN A 265 6.18 6.48 0.95
CA ASN A 265 5.22 6.76 -0.13
C ASN A 265 4.52 8.11 0.05
N LEU A 266 4.20 8.51 1.29
CA LEU A 266 3.68 9.84 1.62
C LEU A 266 4.69 10.95 1.35
N ASN A 267 5.96 10.70 1.68
CA ASN A 267 7.05 11.67 1.66
C ASN A 267 8.25 11.09 0.90
N PRO A 268 8.18 10.93 -0.44
CA PRO A 268 9.27 10.31 -1.20
C PRO A 268 10.63 10.99 -1.03
N ASP A 269 10.65 12.27 -0.71
CA ASP A 269 11.89 13.04 -0.48
C ASP A 269 12.66 12.58 0.75
N GLN A 270 12.03 11.90 1.70
CA GLN A 270 12.69 11.28 2.86
C GLN A 270 13.37 9.94 2.50
N ALA A 271 13.07 9.37 1.34
CA ALA A 271 13.71 8.15 0.88
C ALA A 271 15.16 8.38 0.44
N LYS A 272 16.00 7.35 0.60
CA LYS A 272 17.36 7.36 0.04
C LYS A 272 17.30 7.72 -1.45
N ALA A 273 18.25 8.51 -1.93
CA ALA A 273 18.31 8.96 -3.33
C ALA A 273 18.26 7.79 -4.32
N SER A 274 18.84 6.64 -3.97
CA SER A 274 18.87 5.43 -4.78
C SER A 274 17.51 4.78 -5.03
N ILE A 275 16.55 4.87 -4.06
CA ILE A 275 15.22 4.22 -4.16
C ILE A 275 14.10 5.22 -4.44
N ARG A 276 14.32 6.51 -4.22
CA ARG A 276 13.31 7.56 -4.43
C ARG A 276 12.65 7.52 -5.81
N PRO A 277 13.40 7.44 -6.93
CA PRO A 277 12.80 7.34 -8.26
C PRO A 277 11.90 6.11 -8.42
N ALA A 278 12.24 5.00 -7.74
CA ALA A 278 11.43 3.79 -7.76
C ALA A 278 10.08 3.99 -7.06
N ILE A 279 10.07 4.61 -5.87
CA ILE A 279 8.85 4.94 -5.14
C ILE A 279 7.97 5.86 -6.00
N GLN A 280 8.52 6.95 -6.51
CA GLN A 280 7.81 7.90 -7.37
C GLN A 280 7.25 7.25 -8.64
N GLY A 281 8.00 6.32 -9.24
CA GLY A 281 7.57 5.56 -10.41
C GLY A 281 6.34 4.68 -10.13
N THR A 282 6.16 4.19 -8.89
CA THR A 282 4.96 3.42 -8.53
C THR A 282 3.70 4.28 -8.41
N HIS A 283 3.83 5.59 -8.31
CA HIS A 283 2.69 6.52 -8.19
C HIS A 283 2.08 6.91 -9.54
N ILE A 284 2.74 6.60 -10.65
CA ILE A 284 2.27 6.93 -11.99
C ILE A 284 1.08 6.04 -12.35
N GLY A 285 -0.05 6.66 -12.69
CA GLY A 285 -1.25 5.97 -13.15
C GLY A 285 -1.22 5.74 -14.66
N TYR A 286 -1.56 4.53 -15.10
CA TYR A 286 -1.44 4.11 -16.50
C TYR A 286 -2.76 3.73 -17.17
N PHE A 287 -3.72 3.20 -16.42
CA PHE A 287 -5.02 2.76 -16.96
C PHE A 287 -6.14 3.19 -16.05
N LYS A 288 -7.14 3.87 -16.62
CA LYS A 288 -8.33 4.31 -15.89
C LYS A 288 -9.46 3.31 -16.06
N MET A 289 -10.16 3.02 -14.95
CA MET A 289 -11.32 2.16 -14.88
C MET A 289 -12.35 2.77 -13.94
N GLY A 290 -13.39 3.39 -14.46
CA GLY A 290 -14.33 4.16 -13.66
C GLY A 290 -13.64 5.24 -12.82
N GLY A 291 -13.85 5.25 -11.51
CA GLY A 291 -13.19 6.20 -10.59
C GLY A 291 -11.76 5.81 -10.21
N MET A 292 -11.32 4.58 -10.50
CA MET A 292 -10.00 4.06 -10.18
C MET A 292 -9.01 4.27 -11.34
N THR A 293 -7.78 4.57 -11.02
CA THR A 293 -6.64 4.49 -11.94
C THR A 293 -5.64 3.44 -11.45
N GLN A 294 -5.28 2.49 -12.30
CA GLN A 294 -4.26 1.48 -11.99
C GLN A 294 -2.87 2.09 -12.18
N ALA A 295 -2.12 2.16 -11.09
CA ALA A 295 -0.69 2.47 -11.08
C ALA A 295 0.14 1.19 -10.95
N LEU A 296 1.45 1.29 -10.75
CA LEU A 296 2.27 0.10 -10.48
C LEU A 296 2.02 -0.38 -9.04
N GLY A 297 1.26 -1.45 -8.92
CA GLY A 297 0.86 -2.06 -7.64
C GLY A 297 -0.26 -1.31 -6.91
N TRP A 298 -0.22 0.02 -6.86
CA TRP A 298 -1.25 0.85 -6.24
C TRP A 298 -2.51 0.98 -7.10
N GLU A 299 -3.65 1.03 -6.45
CA GLU A 299 -4.93 1.50 -6.99
C GLU A 299 -5.10 2.95 -6.53
N THR A 300 -5.33 3.88 -7.45
CA THR A 300 -5.32 5.32 -7.14
C THR A 300 -6.61 6.00 -7.59
N PHE A 301 -6.97 7.09 -6.90
CA PHE A 301 -8.19 7.85 -7.15
C PHE A 301 -7.90 9.34 -7.08
N ASP A 302 -8.68 10.15 -7.77
CA ASP A 302 -8.63 11.59 -7.59
C ASP A 302 -9.10 11.94 -6.17
N TYR A 303 -8.42 12.87 -5.52
CA TYR A 303 -8.80 13.33 -4.18
C TYR A 303 -9.67 14.61 -4.30
N PRO A 304 -10.77 14.71 -3.54
CA PRO A 304 -11.32 13.74 -2.59
C PRO A 304 -11.99 12.53 -3.27
N ALA A 305 -11.81 11.34 -2.72
CA ALA A 305 -12.49 10.13 -3.16
C ALA A 305 -13.63 9.78 -2.19
N SER A 306 -14.80 9.40 -2.73
CA SER A 306 -15.90 8.92 -1.91
C SER A 306 -15.65 7.50 -1.39
N LEU A 307 -16.30 7.14 -0.28
CA LEU A 307 -16.27 5.76 0.21
C LEU A 307 -16.79 4.78 -0.85
N GLU A 308 -17.83 5.13 -1.58
CA GLU A 308 -18.41 4.30 -2.63
C GLU A 308 -17.40 3.97 -3.73
N THR A 309 -16.65 4.98 -4.20
CA THR A 309 -15.58 4.78 -5.20
C THR A 309 -14.48 3.84 -4.70
N LEU A 310 -14.08 3.96 -3.44
CA LEU A 310 -13.09 3.06 -2.84
C LEU A 310 -13.62 1.63 -2.68
N LEU A 311 -14.90 1.46 -2.33
CA LEU A 311 -15.54 0.16 -2.22
C LEU A 311 -15.69 -0.52 -3.57
N GLU A 312 -16.13 0.22 -4.60
CA GLU A 312 -16.32 -0.31 -5.96
C GLU A 312 -15.03 -0.88 -6.54
N SER A 313 -13.88 -0.24 -6.31
CA SER A 313 -12.58 -0.72 -6.80
C SER A 313 -12.19 -2.11 -6.26
N ASN A 314 -12.79 -2.54 -5.18
CA ASN A 314 -12.56 -3.84 -4.53
C ASN A 314 -13.81 -4.73 -4.53
N SER A 315 -14.81 -4.41 -5.37
CA SER A 315 -15.97 -5.26 -5.60
C SER A 315 -15.57 -6.57 -6.31
N ASP A 316 -16.39 -7.61 -6.15
CA ASP A 316 -16.17 -8.88 -6.83
C ASP A 316 -16.11 -8.69 -8.36
N ARG A 317 -16.93 -7.77 -8.93
CA ARG A 317 -16.87 -7.40 -10.33
C ARG A 317 -15.48 -6.94 -10.75
N VAL A 318 -14.87 -6.02 -10.01
CA VAL A 318 -13.56 -5.44 -10.34
C VAL A 318 -12.41 -6.42 -10.12
N VAL A 319 -12.52 -7.28 -9.11
CA VAL A 319 -11.46 -8.22 -8.74
C VAL A 319 -11.51 -9.50 -9.56
N MET A 320 -12.72 -10.04 -9.84
CA MET A 320 -12.90 -11.36 -10.42
C MET A 320 -13.15 -11.35 -11.93
N GLN A 321 -13.57 -10.21 -12.49
CA GLN A 321 -13.94 -10.11 -13.90
C GLN A 321 -12.97 -9.23 -14.68
N SER A 322 -13.03 -9.40 -16.01
CA SER A 322 -12.36 -8.51 -16.96
C SER A 322 -13.16 -7.21 -17.11
N ASN A 323 -12.51 -6.08 -16.96
CA ASN A 323 -13.14 -4.76 -16.98
C ASN A 323 -12.48 -3.89 -18.04
N PRO A 324 -13.22 -3.15 -18.87
CA PRO A 324 -12.66 -2.24 -19.85
C PRO A 324 -11.87 -1.12 -19.17
N VAL A 325 -10.77 -0.71 -19.79
CA VAL A 325 -9.90 0.37 -19.30
C VAL A 325 -9.53 1.33 -20.42
N GLU A 326 -9.28 2.57 -20.02
CA GLU A 326 -8.71 3.61 -20.89
C GLU A 326 -7.25 3.83 -20.54
N LYS A 327 -6.38 3.84 -21.57
CA LYS A 327 -4.98 4.19 -21.37
C LYS A 327 -4.87 5.66 -20.96
N THR A 328 -4.12 5.92 -19.91
CA THR A 328 -3.87 7.28 -19.38
C THR A 328 -2.41 7.42 -18.95
N LEU A 329 -2.03 8.61 -18.52
CA LEU A 329 -0.74 8.86 -17.89
C LEU A 329 -0.90 9.95 -16.82
N VAL A 330 -1.17 9.54 -15.59
CA VAL A 330 -1.37 10.45 -14.46
C VAL A 330 -0.11 10.50 -13.61
N LYS A 331 0.61 11.62 -13.66
CA LYS A 331 1.89 11.83 -12.94
C LYS A 331 1.77 12.77 -11.75
N SER A 332 0.69 13.55 -11.65
CA SER A 332 0.51 14.60 -10.65
C SER A 332 -0.95 14.79 -10.28
N GLY A 333 -1.21 15.63 -9.30
CA GLY A 333 -2.53 15.90 -8.75
C GLY A 333 -2.73 15.34 -7.35
N ALA A 334 -3.74 15.82 -6.66
CA ALA A 334 -4.12 15.29 -5.35
C ALA A 334 -4.76 13.92 -5.53
N ARG A 335 -4.21 12.89 -4.88
CA ARG A 335 -4.60 11.49 -5.07
C ARG A 335 -4.79 10.76 -3.75
N VAL A 336 -5.65 9.76 -3.77
CA VAL A 336 -5.72 8.67 -2.80
C VAL A 336 -5.02 7.46 -3.40
N PHE A 337 -4.24 6.77 -2.60
CA PHE A 337 -3.58 5.51 -2.96
C PHE A 337 -3.98 4.45 -1.96
N HIS A 338 -4.42 3.30 -2.43
CA HIS A 338 -4.69 2.19 -1.53
C HIS A 338 -4.33 0.83 -2.11
N LYS A 339 -4.26 -0.17 -1.23
CA LYS A 339 -4.14 -1.58 -1.60
C LYS A 339 -4.70 -2.49 -0.51
N THR A 340 -5.57 -3.40 -0.91
CA THR A 340 -6.01 -4.52 -0.08
C THR A 340 -5.10 -5.73 -0.29
N GLY A 341 -4.98 -6.55 0.74
CA GLY A 341 -4.31 -7.84 0.68
C GLY A 341 -5.01 -8.89 1.51
N SER A 342 -5.00 -10.13 1.06
CA SER A 342 -5.53 -11.26 1.82
C SER A 342 -4.77 -12.53 1.46
N THR A 343 -4.59 -13.38 2.46
CA THR A 343 -4.38 -14.81 2.32
C THR A 343 -5.59 -15.54 2.91
N ASN A 344 -5.56 -16.86 2.98
CA ASN A 344 -6.67 -17.60 3.57
C ASN A 344 -6.88 -17.28 5.05
N GLY A 345 -5.82 -16.90 5.77
CA GLY A 345 -5.84 -16.62 7.21
C GLY A 345 -5.56 -15.18 7.60
N PHE A 346 -5.29 -14.25 6.66
CA PHE A 346 -4.90 -12.89 6.99
C PHE A 346 -5.63 -11.85 6.16
N GLY A 347 -5.81 -10.66 6.72
CA GLY A 347 -6.31 -9.49 6.03
C GLY A 347 -5.41 -8.29 6.27
N THR A 348 -5.09 -7.58 5.19
CA THR A 348 -4.22 -6.39 5.21
C THR A 348 -4.86 -5.27 4.39
N TYR A 349 -4.69 -4.03 4.84
CA TYR A 349 -5.11 -2.86 4.09
C TYR A 349 -4.14 -1.70 4.33
N LEU A 350 -3.74 -1.06 3.25
CA LEU A 350 -2.94 0.16 3.25
C LEU A 350 -3.70 1.25 2.47
N ILE A 351 -3.71 2.46 3.03
CA ILE A 351 -4.20 3.67 2.34
C ILE A 351 -3.33 4.85 2.73
N TYR A 352 -3.06 5.76 1.79
CA TYR A 352 -2.48 7.04 2.11
C TYR A 352 -2.99 8.17 1.19
N ILE A 353 -3.00 9.38 1.72
CA ILE A 353 -3.52 10.58 1.08
C ILE A 353 -2.54 11.72 1.36
N PRO A 354 -1.64 12.05 0.41
CA PRO A 354 -0.64 13.09 0.62
C PRO A 354 -1.23 14.45 0.99
N ALA A 355 -2.36 14.84 0.37
CA ALA A 355 -3.04 16.10 0.65
C ALA A 355 -3.50 16.24 2.12
N GLU A 356 -3.80 15.12 2.79
CA GLU A 356 -4.20 15.08 4.20
C GLU A 356 -3.04 14.77 5.15
N LYS A 357 -1.84 14.53 4.62
CA LYS A 357 -0.71 13.98 5.39
C LYS A 357 -1.15 12.77 6.23
N PHE A 358 -2.00 11.94 5.62
CA PHE A 358 -2.64 10.79 6.25
C PHE A 358 -2.17 9.49 5.60
N GLY A 359 -1.88 8.49 6.44
CA GLY A 359 -1.64 7.12 6.06
C GLY A 359 -2.20 6.16 7.09
N LEU A 360 -2.69 5.00 6.67
CA LEU A 360 -3.18 3.96 7.57
C LEU A 360 -2.75 2.58 7.09
N VAL A 361 -2.26 1.79 8.04
CA VAL A 361 -1.94 0.37 7.90
C VAL A 361 -2.83 -0.43 8.84
N MET A 362 -3.46 -1.47 8.32
CA MET A 362 -4.20 -2.46 9.10
C MET A 362 -3.70 -3.86 8.77
N LEU A 363 -3.36 -4.62 9.81
CA LEU A 363 -2.94 -6.02 9.77
C LEU A 363 -3.81 -6.84 10.69
N MET A 364 -4.37 -7.94 10.21
CA MET A 364 -5.14 -8.86 11.04
C MET A 364 -4.87 -10.32 10.66
N ASN A 365 -4.90 -11.20 11.66
CA ASN A 365 -4.67 -12.63 11.48
C ASN A 365 -5.98 -13.43 11.32
N LYS A 366 -6.97 -12.81 10.71
CA LYS A 366 -8.16 -13.45 10.15
C LYS A 366 -8.64 -12.63 8.96
N ARG A 367 -9.00 -13.32 7.87
CA ARG A 367 -9.54 -12.64 6.68
C ARG A 367 -10.98 -12.19 6.93
N ILE A 368 -11.24 -10.90 6.73
CA ILE A 368 -12.58 -10.32 6.64
C ILE A 368 -12.77 -9.65 5.27
N ALA A 369 -14.00 -9.29 4.92
CA ALA A 369 -14.31 -8.64 3.65
C ALA A 369 -13.48 -7.35 3.44
N ASN A 370 -13.04 -7.08 2.21
CA ASN A 370 -12.32 -5.85 1.87
C ASN A 370 -13.13 -4.60 2.23
N ALA A 371 -14.45 -4.64 1.97
CA ALA A 371 -15.35 -3.53 2.26
C ALA A 371 -15.31 -3.08 3.72
N GLU A 372 -15.26 -4.00 4.68
CA GLU A 372 -15.21 -3.67 6.10
C GLU A 372 -13.90 -2.98 6.49
N ARG A 373 -12.79 -3.43 5.90
CA ARG A 373 -11.46 -2.83 6.11
C ARG A 373 -11.38 -1.41 5.55
N ILE A 374 -11.93 -1.21 4.35
CA ILE A 374 -11.98 0.10 3.68
C ILE A 374 -12.87 1.07 4.46
N LYS A 375 -14.07 0.63 4.89
CA LYS A 375 -14.99 1.44 5.70
C LYS A 375 -14.34 1.92 6.99
N ALA A 376 -13.70 1.03 7.74
CA ALA A 376 -13.05 1.38 9.00
C ALA A 376 -11.91 2.40 8.82
N ALA A 377 -11.08 2.22 7.79
CA ALA A 377 -10.02 3.19 7.49
C ALA A 377 -10.57 4.56 7.06
N TYR A 378 -11.66 4.57 6.29
CA TYR A 378 -12.35 5.80 5.87
C TYR A 378 -13.00 6.53 7.06
N GLU A 379 -13.54 5.78 8.03
CA GLU A 379 -14.09 6.32 9.28
C GLU A 379 -13.01 7.02 10.13
N VAL A 380 -11.82 6.41 10.27
CA VAL A 380 -10.68 7.05 10.94
C VAL A 380 -10.34 8.39 10.28
N LEU A 381 -10.19 8.40 8.95
CA LEU A 381 -9.91 9.63 8.20
C LEU A 381 -10.95 10.72 8.47
N ASN A 382 -12.25 10.38 8.36
CA ASN A 382 -13.34 11.35 8.55
C ASN A 382 -13.37 11.89 9.98
N THR A 383 -13.17 11.05 10.99
CA THR A 383 -13.11 11.46 12.40
C THR A 383 -11.97 12.46 12.64
N LEU A 384 -10.81 12.23 12.00
CA LEU A 384 -9.68 13.14 12.13
C LEU A 384 -9.89 14.47 11.40
N LYS A 385 -10.56 14.44 10.24
CA LYS A 385 -10.88 15.67 9.46
C LYS A 385 -11.91 16.57 10.14
N GLN A 386 -13.01 16.00 10.63
CA GLN A 386 -14.08 16.76 11.30
C GLN A 386 -13.57 17.58 12.48
N THR A 387 -12.43 17.22 13.00
CA THR A 387 -11.84 17.84 14.18
C THR A 387 -10.70 18.81 13.84
N SER A 388 -10.33 18.90 12.59
CA SER A 388 -9.34 19.87 12.08
C SER A 388 -10.00 21.14 11.53
N HIS A 389 -11.33 21.10 11.32
CA HIS A 389 -12.17 22.23 10.87
C HIS A 389 -13.39 22.32 11.80
N PRO A 390 -13.32 23.13 12.89
CA PRO A 390 -14.49 23.42 13.71
C PRO A 390 -15.49 24.31 12.97
#